data_8a0e9235ea3a367f2d63e261667a3209
#
_entry.id   8a0e9235ea3a367f2d63e261667a3209
#
_cell.length_a   1.000
_cell.length_b   1.000
_cell.length_c   1.000
_cell.angle_alpha   90.00
_cell.angle_beta   90.00
_cell.angle_gamma   90.00
#
_symmetry.space_group_name_H-M   'P 1'
#
loop_
_entity.id
_entity.type
_entity.pdbx_description
1 polymer ?
#
loop_
_entity_poly.entity_id
_entity_poly.type
_entity_poly.pdbx_seq_one_letter_code
_entity_poly.pdbx_strand_id
1 'polypeptide(L)'
;YILGDWFNAWIGDDYTAPWLDDVIKALKQFNQAGNQIYFQVGNRDFTLGKRFLKQFNGILLPDVDTLKIGNIQIRLEHGDLLCTDDVSYQKFRKVIRNPLLLGFLKRLPLSFRQKLANGFRKKSAETKKVKSYDIMDVNPHAVEQSLQSVDLLIHGHTHRPYIHDVHGKPRIVLGDWREHEAQILEID
;
A
#
# COMPACT_ATOMS: atom_id res chain seq x y z
N TYR A 1 -7.37 2.61 8.68
CA TYR A 1 -6.43 2.93 7.59
C TYR A 1 -5.77 1.63 7.10
N ILE A 2 -5.78 1.40 5.78
CA ILE A 2 -5.13 0.28 5.10
C ILE A 2 -4.05 0.90 4.20
N LEU A 3 -2.77 0.65 4.53
CA LEU A 3 -1.64 1.30 3.87
C LEU A 3 -1.07 0.48 2.69
N GLY A 4 -1.96 -0.04 1.85
CA GLY A 4 -1.61 -0.74 0.61
C GLY A 4 -1.21 -2.20 0.76
N ASP A 5 -1.07 -2.88 -0.38
CA ASP A 5 -0.75 -4.31 -0.48
C ASP A 5 -1.73 -5.22 0.29
N TRP A 6 -2.99 -4.77 0.43
CA TRP A 6 -4.05 -5.57 1.04
C TRP A 6 -4.34 -6.84 0.25
N PHE A 7 -4.21 -6.74 -1.08
CA PHE A 7 -4.32 -7.89 -1.97
C PHE A 7 -2.96 -8.25 -2.58
N ASN A 8 -2.71 -9.53 -2.73
CA ASN A 8 -1.51 -10.03 -3.40
C ASN A 8 -1.37 -9.58 -4.86
N ALA A 9 -2.48 -9.27 -5.51
CA ALA A 9 -2.58 -8.56 -6.77
C ALA A 9 -4.01 -8.07 -6.94
N TRP A 10 -4.17 -6.83 -7.40
CA TRP A 10 -5.45 -6.28 -7.80
C TRP A 10 -5.39 -5.92 -9.29
N ILE A 11 -6.29 -6.47 -10.09
CA ILE A 11 -6.26 -6.33 -11.56
C ILE A 11 -7.32 -5.36 -12.10
N GLY A 12 -8.08 -4.73 -11.21
CA GLY A 12 -9.10 -3.71 -11.51
C GLY A 12 -10.39 -3.92 -10.74
N ASP A 13 -11.17 -2.86 -10.60
CA ASP A 13 -12.39 -2.84 -9.79
C ASP A 13 -13.58 -3.57 -10.40
N ASP A 14 -13.42 -4.12 -11.60
CA ASP A 14 -14.34 -5.02 -12.30
C ASP A 14 -14.02 -6.50 -12.02
N TYR A 15 -12.98 -6.79 -11.26
CA TYR A 15 -12.68 -8.15 -10.80
C TYR A 15 -13.70 -8.58 -9.75
N THR A 16 -14.20 -9.80 -9.89
CA THR A 16 -15.13 -10.44 -8.96
C THR A 16 -14.66 -11.85 -8.62
N ALA A 17 -14.86 -12.24 -7.37
CA ALA A 17 -14.57 -13.59 -6.90
C ALA A 17 -15.46 -13.88 -5.68
N PRO A 18 -15.92 -15.13 -5.48
CA PRO A 18 -16.83 -15.46 -4.36
C PRO A 18 -16.29 -15.06 -2.99
N TRP A 19 -15.00 -15.26 -2.73
CA TRP A 19 -14.36 -14.87 -1.47
C TRP A 19 -14.37 -13.37 -1.21
N LEU A 20 -14.44 -12.55 -2.26
CA LEU A 20 -14.43 -11.08 -2.15
C LEU A 20 -15.76 -10.55 -1.60
N ASP A 21 -16.86 -11.27 -1.81
CA ASP A 21 -18.17 -10.88 -1.31
C ASP A 21 -18.22 -10.89 0.22
N ASP A 22 -17.56 -11.85 0.87
CA ASP A 22 -17.46 -11.91 2.32
C ASP A 22 -16.64 -10.73 2.88
N VAL A 23 -15.54 -10.38 2.22
CA VAL A 23 -14.71 -9.23 2.57
C VAL A 23 -15.52 -7.94 2.45
N ILE A 24 -16.20 -7.74 1.33
CA ILE A 24 -17.05 -6.56 1.10
C ILE A 24 -18.17 -6.48 2.15
N LYS A 25 -18.79 -7.62 2.48
CA LYS A 25 -19.84 -7.69 3.49
C LYS A 25 -19.33 -7.27 4.88
N ALA A 26 -18.16 -7.79 5.28
CA ALA A 26 -17.53 -7.43 6.55
C ALA A 26 -17.22 -5.93 6.63
N LEU A 27 -16.65 -5.35 5.55
CA LEU A 27 -16.36 -3.92 5.49
C LEU A 27 -17.62 -3.04 5.48
N LYS A 28 -18.71 -3.49 4.83
CA LYS A 28 -20.01 -2.81 4.92
C LYS A 28 -20.52 -2.77 6.34
N GLN A 29 -20.47 -3.90 7.04
CA GLN A 29 -20.89 -3.99 8.44
C GLN A 29 -20.04 -3.08 9.33
N PHE A 30 -18.73 -3.06 9.13
CA PHE A 30 -17.82 -2.18 9.85
C PHE A 30 -18.16 -0.70 9.62
N ASN A 31 -18.43 -0.31 8.37
CA ASN A 31 -18.82 1.06 8.05
C ASN A 31 -20.20 1.41 8.60
N GLN A 32 -21.18 0.50 8.53
CA GLN A 32 -22.52 0.69 9.10
C GLN A 32 -22.53 0.84 10.62
N ALA A 33 -21.52 0.29 11.31
CA ALA A 33 -21.30 0.51 12.74
C ALA A 33 -20.71 1.91 13.07
N GLY A 34 -20.62 2.82 12.09
CA GLY A 34 -20.14 4.19 12.28
C GLY A 34 -18.63 4.38 12.01
N ASN A 35 -17.93 3.32 11.63
CA ASN A 35 -16.50 3.40 11.37
C ASN A 35 -16.19 3.85 9.94
N GLN A 36 -15.06 4.54 9.75
CA GLN A 36 -14.57 4.94 8.44
C GLN A 36 -13.41 4.07 7.98
N ILE A 37 -13.32 3.85 6.66
CA ILE A 37 -12.29 3.04 6.05
C ILE A 37 -11.52 3.90 5.06
N TYR A 38 -10.22 4.03 5.28
CA TYR A 38 -9.30 4.75 4.42
C TYR A 38 -8.31 3.79 3.81
N PHE A 39 -8.06 3.92 2.51
CA PHE A 39 -7.23 2.99 1.77
C PHE A 39 -6.18 3.74 0.94
N GLN A 40 -4.92 3.38 1.10
CA GLN A 40 -3.84 3.72 0.17
C GLN A 40 -3.52 2.53 -0.71
N VAL A 41 -3.10 2.76 -1.95
CA VAL A 41 -2.66 1.68 -2.83
C VAL A 41 -1.19 1.34 -2.59
N GLY A 42 -0.89 0.06 -2.53
CA GLY A 42 0.48 -0.46 -2.51
C GLY A 42 1.02 -0.80 -3.90
N ASN A 43 2.12 -1.51 -3.93
CA ASN A 43 2.75 -1.93 -5.19
C ASN A 43 2.10 -3.18 -5.82
N ARG A 44 1.25 -3.89 -5.10
CA ARG A 44 0.53 -5.07 -5.59
C ARG A 44 -0.91 -4.76 -5.99
N ASP A 45 -1.51 -3.72 -5.41
CA ASP A 45 -2.91 -3.35 -5.60
C ASP A 45 -3.11 -1.92 -6.15
N PHE A 46 -2.10 -1.37 -6.84
CA PHE A 46 -2.11 -0.01 -7.41
C PHE A 46 -3.23 0.25 -8.44
N THR A 47 -3.90 -0.76 -8.95
CA THR A 47 -5.06 -0.62 -9.82
C THR A 47 -6.38 -0.54 -9.06
N LEU A 48 -6.37 -0.75 -7.73
CA LEU A 48 -7.53 -0.57 -6.88
C LEU A 48 -8.00 0.88 -6.92
N GLY A 49 -9.30 1.07 -7.02
CA GLY A 49 -9.87 2.39 -7.22
C GLY A 49 -11.18 2.63 -6.49
N LYS A 50 -11.73 3.80 -6.79
CA LYS A 50 -12.96 4.30 -6.12
C LYS A 50 -14.18 3.41 -6.34
N ARG A 51 -14.26 2.66 -7.46
CA ARG A 51 -15.41 1.80 -7.75
C ARG A 51 -15.50 0.63 -6.76
N PHE A 52 -14.36 0.02 -6.43
CA PHE A 52 -14.31 -1.03 -5.41
C PHE A 52 -14.64 -0.47 -4.03
N LEU A 53 -13.96 0.61 -3.62
CA LEU A 53 -14.13 1.23 -2.30
C LEU A 53 -15.56 1.73 -2.06
N LYS A 54 -16.24 2.22 -3.11
CA LYS A 54 -17.64 2.70 -3.01
C LYS A 54 -18.60 1.62 -2.51
N GLN A 55 -18.27 0.35 -2.69
CA GLN A 55 -19.13 -0.75 -2.24
C GLN A 55 -19.33 -0.78 -0.72
N PHE A 56 -18.40 -0.19 0.05
CA PHE A 56 -18.44 -0.11 1.52
C PHE A 56 -18.12 1.29 2.07
N ASN A 57 -18.34 2.33 1.25
CA ASN A 57 -18.04 3.74 1.57
C ASN A 57 -16.57 4.01 1.95
N GLY A 58 -15.65 3.22 1.41
CA GLY A 58 -14.21 3.42 1.62
C GLY A 58 -13.68 4.65 0.88
N ILE A 59 -12.69 5.29 1.44
CA ILE A 59 -12.06 6.51 0.94
C ILE A 59 -10.67 6.18 0.41
N LEU A 60 -10.40 6.53 -0.86
CA LEU A 60 -9.08 6.38 -1.45
C LEU A 60 -8.21 7.59 -1.08
N LEU A 61 -7.11 7.32 -0.39
CA LEU A 61 -6.09 8.29 -0.04
C LEU A 61 -5.05 8.46 -1.16
N PRO A 62 -4.33 9.60 -1.20
CA PRO A 62 -3.14 9.75 -2.05
C PRO A 62 -2.00 8.84 -1.62
N ASP A 63 -0.95 8.72 -2.44
CA ASP A 63 0.25 7.89 -2.15
C ASP A 63 0.95 8.30 -0.83
N VAL A 64 0.87 9.56 -0.48
CA VAL A 64 1.31 10.12 0.80
C VAL A 64 0.17 10.97 1.35
N ASP A 65 -0.19 10.73 2.59
CA ASP A 65 -1.23 11.50 3.29
C ASP A 65 -0.74 11.93 4.67
N THR A 66 -1.35 12.96 5.22
CA THR A 66 -1.03 13.45 6.56
C THR A 66 -2.29 13.51 7.41
N LEU A 67 -2.26 12.76 8.50
CA LEU A 67 -3.31 12.72 9.52
C LEU A 67 -2.89 13.58 10.72
N LYS A 68 -3.82 14.35 11.27
CA LYS A 68 -3.60 15.10 12.51
C LYS A 68 -4.45 14.51 13.64
N ILE A 69 -3.79 14.08 14.71
CA ILE A 69 -4.45 13.62 15.96
C ILE A 69 -3.97 14.53 17.08
N GLY A 70 -4.88 15.32 17.66
CA GLY A 70 -4.51 16.36 18.61
C GLY A 70 -3.51 17.35 18.02
N ASN A 71 -2.31 17.42 18.57
CA ASN A 71 -1.21 18.25 18.09
C ASN A 71 -0.18 17.48 17.26
N ILE A 72 -0.34 16.16 17.11
CA ILE A 72 0.62 15.29 16.42
C ILE A 72 0.25 15.21 14.94
N GLN A 73 1.22 15.47 14.07
CA GLN A 73 1.10 15.26 12.63
C GLN A 73 1.72 13.91 12.25
N ILE A 74 0.93 13.06 11.62
CA ILE A 74 1.30 11.69 11.27
C ILE A 74 1.31 11.57 9.76
N ARG A 75 2.46 11.24 9.17
CA ARG A 75 2.56 10.88 7.76
C ARG A 75 2.23 9.41 7.57
N LEU A 76 1.30 9.14 6.65
CA LEU A 76 0.88 7.82 6.24
C LEU A 76 1.30 7.57 4.79
N GLU A 77 1.98 6.48 4.53
CA GLU A 77 2.30 6.03 3.18
C GLU A 77 2.47 4.51 3.11
N HIS A 78 2.36 3.95 1.90
CA HIS A 78 2.64 2.52 1.73
C HIS A 78 4.08 2.17 2.10
N GLY A 79 5.05 3.00 1.74
CA GLY A 79 6.47 2.84 2.07
C GLY A 79 7.36 2.52 0.87
N ASP A 80 6.79 2.13 -0.27
CA ASP A 80 7.56 1.83 -1.49
C ASP A 80 8.26 3.06 -2.09
N LEU A 81 7.80 4.27 -1.81
CA LEU A 81 8.45 5.53 -2.18
C LEU A 81 9.74 5.77 -1.40
N LEU A 82 9.86 5.23 -0.20
CA LEU A 82 11.02 5.36 0.67
C LEU A 82 12.21 4.48 0.21
N CYS A 83 11.95 3.45 -0.61
CA CYS A 83 12.95 2.53 -1.14
C CYS A 83 13.64 3.16 -2.36
N THR A 84 14.32 4.30 -2.19
CA THR A 84 14.90 5.09 -3.27
C THR A 84 16.12 4.43 -3.90
N ASP A 85 16.81 3.54 -3.18
CA ASP A 85 17.99 2.82 -3.67
C ASP A 85 17.61 1.74 -4.71
N ASP A 86 16.35 1.29 -4.71
CA ASP A 86 15.84 0.44 -5.79
C ASP A 86 15.43 1.29 -7.01
N VAL A 87 16.43 1.87 -7.67
CA VAL A 87 16.24 2.73 -8.85
C VAL A 87 15.42 2.04 -9.93
N SER A 88 15.61 0.73 -10.11
CA SER A 88 14.87 -0.04 -11.11
C SER A 88 13.38 -0.12 -10.78
N TYR A 89 13.06 -0.34 -9.52
CA TYR A 89 11.69 -0.33 -9.03
C TYR A 89 11.07 1.08 -9.15
N GLN A 90 11.78 2.13 -8.73
CA GLN A 90 11.25 3.50 -8.80
C GLN A 90 10.94 3.92 -10.26
N LYS A 91 11.76 3.54 -11.22
CA LYS A 91 11.50 3.75 -12.66
C LYS A 91 10.24 2.98 -13.10
N PHE A 92 10.13 1.71 -12.74
CA PHE A 92 8.95 0.89 -13.04
C PHE A 92 7.69 1.49 -12.40
N ARG A 93 7.75 1.87 -11.12
CA ARG A 93 6.65 2.51 -10.40
C ARG A 93 6.14 3.76 -11.11
N LYS A 94 7.05 4.66 -11.50
CA LYS A 94 6.72 5.89 -12.22
C LYS A 94 5.98 5.62 -13.54
N VAL A 95 6.40 4.60 -14.26
CA VAL A 95 5.76 4.22 -15.54
C VAL A 95 4.39 3.58 -15.30
N ILE A 96 4.32 2.55 -14.43
CA ILE A 96 3.08 1.78 -14.24
C ILE A 96 1.97 2.58 -13.56
N ARG A 97 2.31 3.58 -12.74
CA ARG A 97 1.37 4.49 -12.08
C ARG A 97 1.03 5.73 -12.90
N ASN A 98 1.55 5.86 -14.12
CA ASN A 98 1.13 6.94 -15.00
C ASN A 98 -0.39 6.86 -15.27
N PRO A 99 -1.16 7.95 -15.04
CA PRO A 99 -2.62 7.92 -15.14
C PRO A 99 -3.15 7.48 -16.52
N LEU A 100 -2.45 7.86 -17.59
CA LEU A 100 -2.84 7.48 -18.96
C LEU A 100 -2.63 5.98 -19.18
N LEU A 101 -1.48 5.45 -18.73
CA LEU A 101 -1.19 4.02 -18.83
C LEU A 101 -2.14 3.20 -17.96
N LEU A 102 -2.39 3.63 -16.73
CA LEU A 102 -3.37 2.99 -15.85
C LEU A 102 -4.77 3.00 -16.45
N GLY A 103 -5.18 4.13 -17.01
CA GLY A 103 -6.47 4.25 -17.70
C GLY A 103 -6.59 3.29 -18.88
N PHE A 104 -5.52 3.11 -19.65
CA PHE A 104 -5.45 2.14 -20.74
C PHE A 104 -5.50 0.70 -20.21
N LEU A 105 -4.65 0.37 -19.24
CA LEU A 105 -4.59 -0.97 -18.65
C LEU A 105 -5.93 -1.41 -18.06
N LYS A 106 -6.65 -0.53 -17.39
CA LYS A 106 -7.97 -0.81 -16.81
C LYS A 106 -9.06 -1.10 -17.86
N ARG A 107 -8.86 -0.71 -19.12
CA ARG A 107 -9.78 -1.01 -20.24
C ARG A 107 -9.50 -2.35 -20.92
N LEU A 108 -8.34 -2.96 -20.66
CA LEU A 108 -8.01 -4.27 -21.24
C LEU A 108 -8.88 -5.38 -20.61
N PRO A 109 -9.14 -6.48 -21.34
CA PRO A 109 -9.85 -7.62 -20.79
C PRO A 109 -9.21 -8.16 -19.52
N LEU A 110 -10.03 -8.63 -18.56
CA LEU A 110 -9.56 -9.19 -17.27
C LEU A 110 -8.51 -10.29 -17.46
N SER A 111 -8.72 -11.19 -18.42
CA SER A 111 -7.78 -12.28 -18.72
C SER A 111 -6.38 -11.78 -19.11
N PHE A 112 -6.32 -10.68 -19.86
CA PHE A 112 -5.05 -10.06 -20.23
C PHE A 112 -4.38 -9.40 -19.02
N ARG A 113 -5.15 -8.65 -18.22
CA ARG A 113 -4.66 -8.02 -16.98
C ARG A 113 -4.15 -9.06 -15.99
N GLN A 114 -4.82 -10.22 -15.88
CA GLN A 114 -4.38 -11.34 -15.05
C GLN A 114 -3.05 -11.92 -15.53
N LYS A 115 -2.86 -12.09 -16.84
CA LYS A 115 -1.59 -12.56 -17.42
C LYS A 115 -0.45 -11.57 -17.12
N LEU A 116 -0.71 -10.26 -17.29
CA LEU A 116 0.25 -9.20 -16.95
C LEU A 116 0.63 -9.22 -15.47
N ALA A 117 -0.35 -9.28 -14.56
CA ALA A 117 -0.10 -9.34 -13.12
C ALA A 117 0.73 -10.56 -12.74
N ASN A 118 0.43 -11.72 -13.31
CA ASN A 118 1.21 -12.93 -13.08
C ASN A 118 2.65 -12.80 -13.59
N GLY A 119 2.85 -12.17 -14.76
CA GLY A 119 4.17 -11.88 -15.32
C GLY A 119 4.99 -10.94 -14.41
N PHE A 120 4.39 -9.86 -13.91
CA PHE A 120 5.05 -8.95 -12.97
C PHE A 120 5.40 -9.63 -11.66
N ARG A 121 4.51 -10.46 -11.12
CA ARG A 121 4.77 -11.23 -9.88
C ARG A 121 5.94 -12.17 -10.04
N LYS A 122 5.99 -12.93 -11.15
CA LYS A 122 7.09 -13.84 -11.45
C LYS A 122 8.42 -13.08 -11.53
N LYS A 123 8.45 -11.99 -12.31
CA LYS A 123 9.64 -11.14 -12.44
C LYS A 123 10.08 -10.54 -11.10
N SER A 124 9.11 -10.06 -10.29
CA SER A 124 9.41 -9.52 -8.95
C SER A 124 10.00 -10.58 -8.04
N ALA A 125 9.46 -11.82 -8.05
CA ALA A 125 9.99 -12.92 -7.26
C ALA A 125 11.41 -13.33 -7.68
N GLU A 126 11.71 -13.34 -8.97
CA GLU A 126 13.04 -13.59 -9.52
C GLU A 126 14.03 -12.48 -9.12
N THR A 127 13.60 -11.22 -9.23
CA THR A 127 14.42 -10.05 -8.88
C THR A 127 14.75 -10.02 -7.39
N LYS A 128 13.80 -10.38 -6.51
CA LYS A 128 14.01 -10.47 -5.05
C LYS A 128 15.07 -11.49 -4.65
N LYS A 129 15.28 -12.54 -5.45
CA LYS A 129 16.33 -13.55 -5.17
C LYS A 129 17.75 -13.03 -5.44
N VAL A 130 17.88 -12.00 -6.26
CA VAL A 130 19.18 -11.47 -6.72
C VAL A 130 19.54 -10.15 -6.05
N LYS A 131 18.55 -9.36 -5.64
CA LYS A 131 18.77 -8.07 -4.95
C LYS A 131 19.16 -8.28 -3.49
N SER A 132 20.11 -7.48 -3.00
CA SER A 132 20.41 -7.43 -1.58
C SER A 132 19.20 -6.89 -0.80
N TYR A 133 19.07 -7.32 0.44
CA TYR A 133 18.00 -6.85 1.34
C TYR A 133 18.06 -5.33 1.56
N ASP A 134 19.26 -4.76 1.59
CA ASP A 134 19.47 -3.33 1.85
C ASP A 134 18.89 -2.44 0.73
N ILE A 135 19.03 -2.85 -0.53
CA ILE A 135 18.48 -2.11 -1.68
C ILE A 135 16.93 -2.10 -1.67
N MET A 136 16.33 -3.15 -1.08
CA MET A 136 14.86 -3.28 -1.00
C MET A 136 14.28 -2.66 0.26
N ASP A 137 15.11 -2.19 1.19
CA ASP A 137 14.66 -1.48 2.39
C ASP A 137 14.51 0.02 2.12
N VAL A 138 13.95 0.72 3.08
CA VAL A 138 13.80 2.17 3.02
C VAL A 138 15.16 2.85 3.12
N ASN A 139 15.39 3.85 2.30
CA ASN A 139 16.60 4.66 2.36
C ASN A 139 16.54 5.61 3.57
N PRO A 140 17.56 5.65 4.45
CA PRO A 140 17.55 6.48 5.64
C PRO A 140 17.32 7.97 5.36
N HIS A 141 17.94 8.51 4.31
CA HIS A 141 17.77 9.92 3.94
C HIS A 141 16.35 10.23 3.46
N ALA A 142 15.72 9.32 2.72
CA ALA A 142 14.31 9.48 2.31
C ALA A 142 13.38 9.47 3.53
N VAL A 143 13.67 8.64 4.53
CA VAL A 143 12.95 8.61 5.81
C VAL A 143 13.12 9.93 6.57
N GLU A 144 14.35 10.43 6.71
CA GLU A 144 14.63 11.71 7.37
C GLU A 144 13.88 12.86 6.68
N GLN A 145 13.92 12.94 5.37
CA GLN A 145 13.17 13.94 4.60
C GLN A 145 11.66 13.83 4.85
N SER A 146 11.13 12.62 4.94
CA SER A 146 9.72 12.37 5.18
C SER A 146 9.25 12.82 6.56
N LEU A 147 10.16 12.83 7.54
CA LEU A 147 9.91 13.25 8.92
C LEU A 147 10.14 14.75 9.16
N GLN A 148 10.64 15.51 8.19
CA GLN A 148 10.92 16.95 8.41
C GLN A 148 9.69 17.76 8.83
N SER A 149 8.55 17.49 8.21
CA SER A 149 7.31 18.26 8.38
C SER A 149 6.24 17.58 9.25
N VAL A 150 6.57 16.43 9.83
CA VAL A 150 5.64 15.61 10.64
C VAL A 150 6.32 15.10 11.91
N ASP A 151 5.53 14.65 12.87
CA ASP A 151 6.02 14.14 14.15
C ASP A 151 6.20 12.63 14.14
N LEU A 152 5.48 11.92 13.27
CA LEU A 152 5.45 10.47 13.17
C LEU A 152 5.30 10.03 11.72
N LEU A 153 6.03 8.98 11.32
CA LEU A 153 5.88 8.29 10.04
C LEU A 153 5.37 6.85 10.27
N ILE A 154 4.27 6.50 9.60
CA ILE A 154 3.75 5.12 9.60
C ILE A 154 3.75 4.61 8.16
N HIS A 155 4.35 3.44 7.94
CA HIS A 155 4.37 2.80 6.62
C HIS A 155 4.38 1.27 6.70
N GLY A 156 4.08 0.61 5.61
CA GLY A 156 4.15 -0.84 5.41
C GLY A 156 5.31 -1.26 4.51
N HIS A 157 5.03 -2.03 3.47
CA HIS A 157 5.86 -2.46 2.35
C HIS A 157 7.02 -3.40 2.68
N THR A 158 7.84 -3.08 3.67
CA THR A 158 9.05 -3.87 3.99
C THR A 158 8.77 -5.14 4.77
N HIS A 159 7.59 -5.27 5.38
CA HIS A 159 7.16 -6.40 6.22
C HIS A 159 8.13 -6.66 7.40
N ARG A 160 8.68 -5.58 7.98
CA ARG A 160 9.62 -5.63 9.10
C ARG A 160 9.07 -4.77 10.24
N PRO A 161 8.05 -5.26 10.96
CA PRO A 161 7.36 -4.48 11.97
C PRO A 161 8.32 -4.08 13.10
N TYR A 162 8.46 -2.78 13.28
CA TYR A 162 9.32 -2.22 14.32
C TYR A 162 9.01 -0.73 14.50
N ILE A 163 9.33 -0.21 15.69
CA ILE A 163 9.31 1.23 15.99
C ILE A 163 10.77 1.70 16.05
N HIS A 164 11.15 2.48 15.06
CA HIS A 164 12.47 3.08 14.97
C HIS A 164 12.44 4.49 15.51
N ASP A 165 13.49 4.88 16.21
CA ASP A 165 13.76 6.29 16.51
C ASP A 165 14.61 6.90 15.39
N VAL A 166 14.14 8.00 14.82
CA VAL A 166 14.86 8.76 13.80
C VAL A 166 15.01 10.20 14.29
N HIS A 167 16.12 10.48 14.94
CA HIS A 167 16.43 11.79 15.54
C HIS A 167 15.33 12.30 16.50
N GLY A 168 14.82 11.43 17.36
CA GLY A 168 13.77 11.74 18.33
C GLY A 168 12.34 11.70 17.76
N LYS A 169 12.16 11.33 16.49
CA LYS A 169 10.84 11.13 15.87
C LYS A 169 10.62 9.64 15.55
N PRO A 170 9.46 9.07 15.92
CA PRO A 170 9.19 7.67 15.66
C PRO A 170 8.86 7.42 14.18
N ARG A 171 9.40 6.31 13.66
CA ARG A 171 8.98 5.68 12.41
C ARG A 171 8.43 4.30 12.74
N ILE A 172 7.16 4.07 12.46
CA ILE A 172 6.48 2.80 12.72
C ILE A 172 6.33 2.04 11.41
N VAL A 173 6.85 0.82 11.38
CA VAL A 173 6.70 -0.10 10.24
C VAL A 173 5.61 -1.11 10.58
N LEU A 174 4.61 -1.21 9.72
CA LEU A 174 3.53 -2.19 9.86
C LEU A 174 3.99 -3.56 9.39
N GLY A 175 3.50 -4.61 10.07
CA GLY A 175 3.71 -5.99 9.65
C GLY A 175 2.79 -6.43 8.52
N ASP A 176 3.04 -7.64 8.04
CA ASP A 176 2.18 -8.32 7.07
C ASP A 176 1.09 -9.13 7.77
N TRP A 177 0.03 -9.41 7.03
CA TRP A 177 -1.01 -10.33 7.44
C TRP A 177 -0.75 -11.70 6.85
N ARG A 178 -0.84 -12.72 7.69
CA ARG A 178 -0.64 -14.13 7.35
C ARG A 178 -1.90 -14.93 7.66
N GLU A 179 -1.90 -16.20 7.30
CA GLU A 179 -3.06 -17.08 7.44
C GLU A 179 -3.65 -17.10 8.87
N HIS A 180 -2.79 -16.99 9.88
CA HIS A 180 -3.18 -17.09 11.30
C HIS A 180 -2.73 -15.88 12.14
N GLU A 181 -2.17 -14.85 11.53
CA GLU A 181 -1.61 -13.71 12.22
C GLU A 181 -1.91 -12.40 11.46
N ALA A 182 -2.43 -11.41 12.16
CA ALA A 182 -2.61 -10.06 11.65
C ALA A 182 -2.03 -9.06 12.64
N GLN A 183 -1.23 -8.12 12.14
CA GLN A 183 -0.70 -7.02 12.95
C GLN A 183 -1.49 -5.76 12.67
N ILE A 184 -1.98 -5.14 13.74
CA ILE A 184 -2.76 -3.90 13.72
C ILE A 184 -2.05 -2.90 14.62
N LEU A 185 -1.89 -1.67 14.15
CA LEU A 185 -1.48 -0.54 14.97
C LEU A 185 -2.71 0.19 15.46
N GLU A 186 -2.84 0.31 16.77
CA GLU A 186 -3.87 1.13 17.42
C GLU A 186 -3.20 2.40 17.97
N ILE A 187 -3.87 3.53 17.85
CA ILE A 187 -3.40 4.83 18.34
C ILE A 187 -4.55 5.41 19.18
N ASP A 188 -4.29 5.54 20.47
CA ASP A 188 -5.23 6.11 21.46
C ASP A 188 -5.05 7.63 21.61
#